data_f580653c5675be9ae7de11121b5f8c5c
#
_entry.id   f580653c5675be9ae7de11121b5f8c5c
#
_cell.length_a   1.000
_cell.length_b   1.000
_cell.length_c   1.000
_cell.angle_alpha   90.00
_cell.angle_beta   90.00
_cell.angle_gamma   90.00
#
_symmetry.space_group_name_H-M   'P 1'
#
loop_
_entity.id
_entity.type
_entity.pdbx_description
1 polymer ?
#
loop_
_entity_poly.entity_id
_entity_poly.type
_entity_poly.pdbx_seq_one_letter_code
_entity_poly.pdbx_strand_id
1 'polypeptide(L)'
;MKFNKLFASLVAVSLSIINIHVSAKTILLVPQDNRPVSLAYTVSTAEKAGYTVLTPPEQYLSTNHHQGLPELIWSWIDNNIEKADAAVISTDTLIYGGLVDSRKHTDSIDKLMYREKRIQQLHEKFPQKPIYAFGTIMRTPYASNTGVEPYYYTKYGPTIYHIAVLQDKLDKVGLTPNEEKQLTQLKASIPTEYLQDWFNRREKNNAITQNLIKYTKDNIFTYFCLGLDDSTVYSQSAMEARYLKNDFKNLSENKLGAFPGADQLALLLIARYHVDDNQLSPTFNIIYPLGRGEDTIPSYESQPVGKTIAQHITAVGGTININTPDIVLAANTPLFTTKESGQFANFKMSKPSTKEFVASIK
;
A
#
# COMPACT_ATOMS: atom_id res chain seq x y z
N MET A 1 21.80 -12.51 -87.32
CA MET A 1 20.98 -11.87 -86.28
C MET A 1 20.77 -12.86 -85.20
N LYS A 2 21.43 -12.68 -84.02
CA LYS A 2 21.35 -13.58 -82.86
C LYS A 2 20.48 -12.92 -81.80
N PHE A 3 19.35 -13.55 -81.46
CA PHE A 3 18.47 -13.09 -80.35
C PHE A 3 19.04 -13.65 -79.06
N ASN A 4 19.45 -12.75 -78.15
CA ASN A 4 19.78 -13.11 -76.79
C ASN A 4 18.49 -13.17 -75.94
N LYS A 5 18.21 -14.31 -75.36
CA LYS A 5 17.16 -14.47 -74.35
C LYS A 5 17.74 -14.12 -72.96
N LEU A 6 17.25 -13.04 -72.40
CA LEU A 6 17.48 -12.70 -71.02
C LEU A 6 16.58 -13.55 -70.13
N PHE A 7 17.15 -14.38 -69.27
CA PHE A 7 16.44 -15.09 -68.19
C PHE A 7 16.31 -14.14 -67.00
N ALA A 8 15.12 -13.70 -66.70
CA ALA A 8 14.81 -13.01 -65.48
C ALA A 8 14.51 -14.03 -64.38
N SER A 9 15.42 -14.23 -63.40
CA SER A 9 15.18 -15.03 -62.22
C SER A 9 14.39 -14.20 -61.18
N LEU A 10 13.12 -14.57 -61.00
CA LEU A 10 12.29 -14.03 -59.90
C LEU A 10 12.72 -14.75 -58.61
N VAL A 11 13.42 -14.02 -57.75
CA VAL A 11 13.66 -14.47 -56.37
C VAL A 11 12.42 -14.05 -55.53
N ALA A 12 11.56 -15.02 -55.27
CA ALA A 12 10.47 -14.86 -54.30
C ALA A 12 11.04 -14.91 -52.89
N VAL A 13 11.20 -13.75 -52.24
CA VAL A 13 11.48 -13.64 -50.82
C VAL A 13 10.17 -13.90 -50.09
N SER A 14 10.00 -15.11 -49.55
CA SER A 14 8.92 -15.42 -48.62
C SER A 14 9.21 -14.73 -47.30
N LEU A 15 8.61 -13.58 -47.00
CA LEU A 15 8.53 -13.01 -45.67
C LEU A 15 7.65 -13.95 -44.82
N SER A 16 8.28 -14.81 -44.03
CA SER A 16 7.61 -15.54 -42.97
C SER A 16 7.29 -14.50 -41.89
N ILE A 17 6.05 -14.03 -41.80
CA ILE A 17 5.55 -13.25 -40.68
C ILE A 17 5.54 -14.22 -39.49
N ILE A 18 6.58 -14.17 -38.69
CA ILE A 18 6.59 -14.83 -37.39
C ILE A 18 5.60 -14.05 -36.54
N ASN A 19 4.37 -14.53 -36.42
CA ASN A 19 3.43 -14.08 -35.41
C ASN A 19 4.01 -14.44 -34.03
N ILE A 20 4.81 -13.54 -33.47
CA ILE A 20 5.18 -13.61 -32.07
C ILE A 20 3.88 -13.37 -31.29
N HIS A 21 3.20 -14.44 -30.91
CA HIS A 21 2.16 -14.36 -29.90
C HIS A 21 2.87 -14.00 -28.59
N VAL A 22 2.94 -12.70 -28.30
CA VAL A 22 3.31 -12.24 -26.96
C VAL A 22 2.15 -12.67 -26.07
N SER A 23 2.32 -13.78 -25.36
CA SER A 23 1.36 -14.18 -24.31
C SER A 23 1.30 -13.08 -23.26
N ALA A 24 0.09 -12.70 -22.87
CA ALA A 24 -0.10 -11.73 -21.79
C ALA A 24 0.62 -12.25 -20.53
N LYS A 25 1.45 -11.38 -19.94
CA LYS A 25 2.11 -11.72 -18.67
C LYS A 25 1.10 -11.88 -17.55
N THR A 26 1.40 -12.80 -16.64
CA THR A 26 0.49 -13.18 -15.55
C THR A 26 1.00 -12.66 -14.22
N ILE A 27 0.17 -11.94 -13.49
CA ILE A 27 0.44 -11.46 -12.14
C ILE A 27 -0.33 -12.35 -11.15
N LEU A 28 0.38 -12.93 -10.17
CA LEU A 28 -0.26 -13.51 -9.00
C LEU A 28 -0.50 -12.37 -8.00
N LEU A 29 -1.77 -12.06 -7.73
CA LEU A 29 -2.19 -11.01 -6.80
C LEU A 29 -2.77 -11.63 -5.53
N VAL A 30 -2.17 -11.33 -4.38
CA VAL A 30 -2.80 -11.52 -3.06
C VAL A 30 -3.23 -10.15 -2.56
N PRO A 31 -4.52 -9.80 -2.66
CA PRO A 31 -5.02 -8.50 -2.22
C PRO A 31 -5.08 -8.41 -0.70
N GLN A 32 -5.27 -7.19 -0.18
CA GLN A 32 -5.35 -6.94 1.25
C GLN A 32 -6.62 -7.49 1.91
N ASP A 33 -7.70 -7.53 1.15
CA ASP A 33 -9.02 -8.04 1.52
C ASP A 33 -9.92 -8.14 0.26
N ASN A 34 -11.21 -8.49 0.44
CA ASN A 34 -12.14 -8.63 -0.67
C ASN A 34 -12.86 -7.33 -1.08
N ARG A 35 -12.55 -6.19 -0.47
CA ARG A 35 -13.18 -4.92 -0.87
C ARG A 35 -12.89 -4.58 -2.33
N PRO A 36 -13.86 -3.94 -3.04
CA PRO A 36 -13.67 -3.59 -4.45
C PRO A 36 -12.37 -2.81 -4.73
N VAL A 37 -11.98 -1.91 -3.83
CA VAL A 37 -10.74 -1.12 -3.97
C VAL A 37 -9.48 -1.99 -3.91
N SER A 38 -9.49 -3.03 -3.07
CA SER A 38 -8.35 -3.94 -2.88
C SER A 38 -8.30 -5.03 -3.97
N LEU A 39 -9.46 -5.53 -4.42
CA LEU A 39 -9.56 -6.67 -5.34
C LEU A 39 -10.06 -6.24 -6.73
N ALA A 40 -11.34 -5.93 -6.88
CA ALA A 40 -11.96 -5.78 -8.20
C ALA A 40 -11.36 -4.64 -9.04
N TYR A 41 -11.09 -3.47 -8.44
CA TYR A 41 -10.50 -2.34 -9.15
C TYR A 41 -9.03 -2.61 -9.51
N THR A 42 -8.29 -3.27 -8.62
CA THR A 42 -6.91 -3.66 -8.85
C THR A 42 -6.81 -4.65 -10.01
N VAL A 43 -7.63 -5.72 -9.99
CA VAL A 43 -7.70 -6.71 -11.08
C VAL A 43 -8.08 -6.05 -12.39
N SER A 44 -9.20 -5.31 -12.43
CA SER A 44 -9.69 -4.72 -13.68
C SER A 44 -8.71 -3.71 -14.29
N THR A 45 -7.93 -3.02 -13.46
CA THR A 45 -6.89 -2.08 -13.94
C THR A 45 -5.71 -2.83 -14.56
N ALA A 46 -5.24 -3.90 -13.91
CA ALA A 46 -4.17 -4.72 -14.45
C ALA A 46 -4.59 -5.41 -15.77
N GLU A 47 -5.82 -5.95 -15.84
CA GLU A 47 -6.35 -6.57 -17.06
C GLU A 47 -6.45 -5.57 -18.22
N LYS A 48 -6.90 -4.34 -17.95
CA LYS A 48 -6.91 -3.25 -18.96
C LYS A 48 -5.52 -2.85 -19.43
N ALA A 49 -4.50 -3.06 -18.58
CA ALA A 49 -3.10 -2.87 -18.95
C ALA A 49 -2.50 -4.07 -19.71
N GLY A 50 -3.29 -5.12 -19.99
CA GLY A 50 -2.90 -6.28 -20.78
C GLY A 50 -2.34 -7.46 -19.99
N TYR A 51 -2.50 -7.48 -18.66
CA TYR A 51 -2.06 -8.58 -17.82
C TYR A 51 -3.17 -9.62 -17.59
N THR A 52 -2.80 -10.86 -17.40
CA THR A 52 -3.67 -11.86 -16.75
C THR A 52 -3.44 -11.78 -15.25
N VAL A 53 -4.51 -11.81 -14.45
CA VAL A 53 -4.40 -11.73 -12.99
C VAL A 53 -4.96 -13.00 -12.35
N LEU A 54 -4.13 -13.66 -11.54
CA LEU A 54 -4.53 -14.79 -10.70
C LEU A 54 -4.76 -14.26 -9.27
N THR A 55 -5.93 -14.52 -8.70
CA THR A 55 -6.28 -14.17 -7.32
C THR A 55 -6.72 -15.41 -6.53
N PRO A 56 -6.51 -15.45 -5.20
CA PRO A 56 -7.11 -16.49 -4.38
C PRO A 56 -8.63 -16.48 -4.51
N PRO A 57 -9.31 -17.61 -4.30
CA PRO A 57 -10.76 -17.63 -4.16
C PRO A 57 -11.23 -16.59 -3.14
N GLU A 58 -12.25 -15.82 -3.48
CA GLU A 58 -12.71 -14.68 -2.65
C GLU A 58 -13.08 -15.11 -1.22
N GLN A 59 -13.61 -16.32 -1.05
CA GLN A 59 -13.95 -16.87 0.27
C GLN A 59 -12.73 -17.12 1.19
N TYR A 60 -11.50 -17.05 0.68
CA TYR A 60 -10.28 -17.14 1.49
C TYR A 60 -9.82 -15.76 2.00
N LEU A 61 -10.32 -14.68 1.39
CA LEU A 61 -9.95 -13.32 1.73
C LEU A 61 -10.74 -12.81 2.93
N SER A 62 -10.11 -11.90 3.67
CA SER A 62 -10.74 -11.18 4.78
C SER A 62 -11.89 -10.31 4.29
N THR A 63 -12.91 -10.18 5.12
CA THR A 63 -14.01 -9.24 4.99
C THR A 63 -14.19 -8.46 6.28
N ASN A 64 -15.12 -7.52 6.33
CA ASN A 64 -15.45 -6.84 7.59
C ASN A 64 -16.00 -7.79 8.67
N HIS A 65 -16.48 -8.99 8.29
CA HIS A 65 -17.17 -9.93 9.15
C HIS A 65 -16.45 -11.27 9.32
N HIS A 66 -15.54 -11.60 8.41
CA HIS A 66 -14.82 -12.87 8.39
C HIS A 66 -13.33 -12.62 8.36
N GLN A 67 -12.63 -13.36 9.20
CA GLN A 67 -11.17 -13.43 9.13
C GLN A 67 -10.75 -14.13 7.84
N GLY A 68 -9.68 -13.66 7.22
CA GLY A 68 -9.06 -14.34 6.10
C GLY A 68 -8.42 -15.66 6.51
N LEU A 69 -8.13 -16.51 5.54
CA LEU A 69 -7.64 -17.87 5.73
C LEU A 69 -6.20 -18.03 5.20
N PRO A 70 -5.17 -17.53 5.92
CA PRO A 70 -3.78 -17.51 5.44
C PRO A 70 -3.28 -18.86 4.96
N GLU A 71 -3.62 -19.94 5.64
CA GLU A 71 -3.12 -21.28 5.28
C GLU A 71 -3.69 -21.76 3.93
N LEU A 72 -4.95 -21.44 3.64
CA LEU A 72 -5.57 -21.75 2.34
C LEU A 72 -5.03 -20.86 1.23
N ILE A 73 -4.77 -19.58 1.53
CA ILE A 73 -4.14 -18.65 0.59
C ILE A 73 -2.72 -19.12 0.25
N TRP A 74 -1.95 -19.54 1.23
CA TRP A 74 -0.62 -20.11 1.00
C TRP A 74 -0.66 -21.40 0.16
N SER A 75 -1.59 -22.32 0.45
CA SER A 75 -1.78 -23.50 -0.36
C SER A 75 -2.15 -23.15 -1.82
N TRP A 76 -2.97 -22.11 -1.99
CA TRP A 76 -3.31 -21.61 -3.32
C TRP A 76 -2.10 -20.99 -4.04
N ILE A 77 -1.24 -20.24 -3.35
CA ILE A 77 0.00 -19.69 -3.91
C ILE A 77 0.89 -20.82 -4.39
N ASP A 78 1.13 -21.83 -3.56
CA ASP A 78 1.98 -22.97 -3.89
C ASP A 78 1.54 -23.69 -5.19
N ASN A 79 0.24 -23.71 -5.48
CA ASN A 79 -0.35 -24.35 -6.68
C ASN A 79 -0.42 -23.42 -7.91
N ASN A 80 -0.19 -22.12 -7.77
CA ASN A 80 -0.41 -21.18 -8.86
C ASN A 80 0.82 -20.30 -9.19
N ILE A 81 1.80 -20.19 -8.30
CA ILE A 81 2.95 -19.31 -8.50
C ILE A 81 3.78 -19.63 -9.74
N GLU A 82 3.85 -20.91 -10.13
CA GLU A 82 4.58 -21.33 -11.34
C GLU A 82 4.01 -20.69 -12.60
N LYS A 83 2.70 -20.45 -12.64
CA LYS A 83 1.98 -19.85 -13.78
C LYS A 83 2.15 -18.34 -13.89
N ALA A 84 2.66 -17.69 -12.84
CA ALA A 84 2.81 -16.24 -12.80
C ALA A 84 4.21 -15.78 -13.20
N ASP A 85 4.30 -14.63 -13.84
CA ASP A 85 5.56 -13.96 -14.16
C ASP A 85 6.06 -13.11 -12.99
N ALA A 86 5.14 -12.59 -12.16
CA ALA A 86 5.42 -11.81 -10.96
C ALA A 86 4.38 -12.07 -9.88
N ALA A 87 4.74 -11.75 -8.62
CA ALA A 87 3.82 -11.76 -7.50
C ALA A 87 3.66 -10.35 -6.91
N VAL A 88 2.42 -9.91 -6.68
CA VAL A 88 2.04 -8.73 -5.90
C VAL A 88 1.28 -9.21 -4.68
N ILE A 89 1.85 -9.06 -3.48
CA ILE A 89 1.34 -9.73 -2.29
C ILE A 89 1.13 -8.79 -1.11
N SER A 90 -0.03 -8.89 -0.47
CA SER A 90 -0.30 -8.31 0.84
C SER A 90 0.32 -9.17 1.93
N THR A 91 1.29 -8.64 2.66
CA THR A 91 1.87 -9.32 3.82
C THR A 91 0.87 -9.44 4.96
N ASP A 92 -0.03 -8.46 5.11
CA ASP A 92 -1.10 -8.51 6.11
C ASP A 92 -2.02 -9.70 5.89
N THR A 93 -2.38 -9.98 4.63
CA THR A 93 -3.21 -11.12 4.27
C THR A 93 -2.50 -12.46 4.50
N LEU A 94 -1.23 -12.53 4.15
CA LEU A 94 -0.45 -13.76 4.27
C LEU A 94 -0.08 -14.11 5.71
N ILE A 95 0.02 -13.12 6.59
CA ILE A 95 0.51 -13.30 7.96
C ILE A 95 -0.65 -13.28 8.96
N TYR A 96 -1.55 -12.30 8.87
CA TYR A 96 -2.64 -12.10 9.84
C TYR A 96 -3.99 -12.59 9.30
N GLY A 97 -4.19 -12.61 7.99
CA GLY A 97 -5.45 -12.89 7.31
C GLY A 97 -6.00 -11.71 6.50
N GLY A 98 -5.59 -10.49 6.79
CA GLY A 98 -6.00 -9.27 6.10
C GLY A 98 -5.75 -8.01 6.91
N LEU A 99 -6.13 -6.86 6.35
CA LEU A 99 -5.98 -5.55 7.00
C LEU A 99 -6.69 -5.50 8.36
N VAL A 100 -7.97 -5.90 8.42
CA VAL A 100 -8.75 -5.90 9.67
C VAL A 100 -8.18 -6.91 10.66
N ASP A 101 -7.72 -8.06 10.16
CA ASP A 101 -7.16 -9.12 10.99
C ASP A 101 -5.85 -8.68 11.66
N SER A 102 -5.02 -7.89 10.96
CA SER A 102 -3.79 -7.32 11.55
C SER A 102 -4.06 -6.48 12.81
N ARG A 103 -5.26 -5.90 12.93
CA ARG A 103 -5.69 -5.07 14.06
C ARG A 103 -6.31 -5.87 15.20
N LYS A 104 -6.72 -7.12 14.96
CA LYS A 104 -7.58 -7.92 15.87
C LYS A 104 -7.00 -9.28 16.25
N HIS A 105 -5.98 -9.78 15.54
CA HIS A 105 -5.47 -11.13 15.77
C HIS A 105 -4.99 -11.35 17.21
N THR A 106 -5.10 -12.58 17.66
CA THR A 106 -4.60 -13.06 18.93
C THR A 106 -3.46 -14.08 18.75
N ASP A 107 -2.93 -14.20 17.53
CA ASP A 107 -1.90 -15.15 17.18
C ASP A 107 -0.61 -14.91 17.98
N SER A 108 0.10 -16.00 18.31
CA SER A 108 1.42 -15.94 18.93
C SER A 108 2.44 -15.40 17.93
N ILE A 109 3.51 -14.81 18.44
CA ILE A 109 4.62 -14.35 17.60
C ILE A 109 5.22 -15.48 16.76
N ASP A 110 5.34 -16.68 17.32
CA ASP A 110 5.87 -17.85 16.62
C ASP A 110 5.02 -18.24 15.41
N LYS A 111 3.69 -18.17 15.53
CA LYS A 111 2.77 -18.44 14.41
C LYS A 111 2.89 -17.37 13.33
N LEU A 112 3.03 -16.11 13.70
CA LEU A 112 3.22 -15.00 12.76
C LEU A 112 4.56 -15.15 12.03
N MET A 113 5.65 -15.42 12.74
CA MET A 113 6.98 -15.67 12.18
C MET A 113 7.01 -16.91 11.27
N TYR A 114 6.27 -17.96 11.62
CA TYR A 114 6.14 -19.14 10.75
C TYR A 114 5.52 -18.77 9.40
N ARG A 115 4.43 -17.98 9.41
CA ARG A 115 3.78 -17.53 8.18
C ARG A 115 4.65 -16.56 7.39
N GLU A 116 5.30 -15.64 8.07
CA GLU A 116 6.22 -14.67 7.47
C GLU A 116 7.39 -15.39 6.76
N LYS A 117 7.98 -16.41 7.38
CA LYS A 117 9.08 -17.19 6.81
C LYS A 117 8.71 -17.91 5.50
N ARG A 118 7.44 -18.20 5.26
CA ARG A 118 6.97 -18.78 3.98
C ARG A 118 7.22 -17.85 2.80
N ILE A 119 7.28 -16.54 3.02
CA ILE A 119 7.64 -15.57 1.98
C ILE A 119 9.10 -15.79 1.54
N GLN A 120 10.00 -15.96 2.49
CA GLN A 120 11.40 -16.29 2.19
C GLN A 120 11.50 -17.62 1.44
N GLN A 121 10.81 -18.67 1.91
CA GLN A 121 10.78 -19.97 1.26
C GLN A 121 10.23 -19.91 -0.16
N LEU A 122 9.23 -19.08 -0.42
CA LEU A 122 8.70 -18.83 -1.76
C LEU A 122 9.78 -18.26 -2.68
N HIS A 123 10.51 -17.25 -2.22
CA HIS A 123 11.61 -16.67 -2.98
C HIS A 123 12.75 -17.67 -3.21
N GLU A 124 13.13 -18.44 -2.19
CA GLU A 124 14.17 -19.49 -2.32
C GLU A 124 13.81 -20.55 -3.36
N LYS A 125 12.53 -20.91 -3.45
CA LYS A 125 12.02 -21.88 -4.44
C LYS A 125 11.92 -21.27 -5.85
N PHE A 126 11.62 -19.96 -5.96
CA PHE A 126 11.42 -19.27 -7.24
C PHE A 126 12.22 -17.94 -7.29
N PRO A 127 13.57 -17.99 -7.23
CA PRO A 127 14.41 -16.81 -7.07
C PRO A 127 14.34 -15.85 -8.27
N GLN A 128 13.92 -16.32 -9.44
CA GLN A 128 13.78 -15.50 -10.64
C GLN A 128 12.43 -14.76 -10.72
N LYS A 129 11.47 -15.07 -9.85
CA LYS A 129 10.16 -14.41 -9.86
C LYS A 129 10.20 -13.15 -8.99
N PRO A 130 9.99 -11.96 -9.57
CA PRO A 130 9.95 -10.74 -8.78
C PRO A 130 8.74 -10.74 -7.84
N ILE A 131 9.00 -10.39 -6.57
CA ILE A 131 7.99 -10.27 -5.53
C ILE A 131 7.87 -8.80 -5.14
N TYR A 132 6.73 -8.20 -5.42
CA TYR A 132 6.32 -6.88 -4.96
C TYR A 132 5.41 -7.07 -3.76
N ALA A 133 5.84 -6.59 -2.61
CA ALA A 133 5.10 -6.80 -1.37
C ALA A 133 4.63 -5.49 -0.75
N PHE A 134 3.52 -5.55 -0.05
CA PHE A 134 3.04 -4.43 0.75
C PHE A 134 2.43 -4.91 2.06
N GLY A 135 2.54 -4.08 3.07
CA GLY A 135 1.94 -4.29 4.38
C GLY A 135 1.61 -2.95 5.03
N THR A 136 0.94 -2.97 6.18
CA THR A 136 0.51 -1.75 6.85
C THR A 136 0.97 -1.68 8.30
N ILE A 137 1.28 -0.47 8.74
CA ILE A 137 1.33 -0.12 10.15
C ILE A 137 -0.11 0.16 10.58
N MET A 138 -0.63 -0.65 11.51
CA MET A 138 -2.03 -0.56 11.92
C MET A 138 -2.39 0.81 12.49
N ARG A 139 -3.59 1.27 12.17
CA ARG A 139 -4.14 2.55 12.64
C ARG A 139 -4.44 2.59 14.13
N THR A 140 -4.70 3.78 14.65
CA THR A 140 -5.29 4.02 15.97
C THR A 140 -6.38 5.07 15.79
N PRO A 141 -7.59 4.71 15.32
CA PRO A 141 -8.64 5.65 14.99
C PRO A 141 -9.26 6.27 16.24
N TYR A 142 -9.78 7.50 16.14
CA TYR A 142 -10.50 8.14 17.25
C TYR A 142 -11.75 7.35 17.66
N ALA A 143 -12.49 6.83 16.68
CA ALA A 143 -13.67 6.01 16.93
C ALA A 143 -13.76 4.84 15.95
N SER A 144 -14.32 3.74 16.40
CA SER A 144 -14.65 2.59 15.58
C SER A 144 -15.94 1.94 16.05
N ASN A 145 -16.94 1.98 15.19
CA ASN A 145 -18.28 1.41 15.47
C ASN A 145 -18.59 0.21 14.59
N THR A 146 -17.63 -0.24 13.77
CA THR A 146 -17.88 -1.25 12.72
C THR A 146 -17.32 -2.63 13.06
N GLY A 147 -16.77 -2.81 14.27
CA GLY A 147 -16.17 -4.09 14.69
C GLY A 147 -14.87 -4.45 13.98
N VAL A 148 -14.24 -3.49 13.30
CA VAL A 148 -12.95 -3.66 12.60
C VAL A 148 -11.72 -3.44 13.50
N GLU A 149 -11.92 -3.10 14.76
CA GLU A 149 -10.96 -3.11 15.85
C GLU A 149 -11.40 -4.12 16.94
N PRO A 150 -10.57 -4.41 17.97
CA PRO A 150 -10.95 -5.27 19.09
C PRO A 150 -12.21 -4.78 19.79
N TYR A 151 -13.00 -5.68 20.36
CA TYR A 151 -14.32 -5.40 20.95
C TYR A 151 -14.33 -4.25 21.99
N TYR A 152 -13.28 -4.12 22.79
CA TYR A 152 -13.13 -3.07 23.79
C TYR A 152 -12.93 -1.68 23.17
N TYR A 153 -12.55 -1.62 21.89
CA TYR A 153 -12.26 -0.37 21.19
C TYR A 153 -13.51 0.52 21.02
N THR A 154 -14.68 -0.08 20.92
CA THR A 154 -15.96 0.65 20.90
C THR A 154 -16.11 1.56 22.12
N LYS A 155 -15.63 1.11 23.31
CA LYS A 155 -15.71 1.86 24.55
C LYS A 155 -14.49 2.74 24.79
N TYR A 156 -13.29 2.21 24.56
CA TYR A 156 -12.04 2.84 24.94
C TYR A 156 -11.25 3.42 23.79
N GLY A 157 -11.74 3.30 22.55
CA GLY A 157 -11.07 3.82 21.35
C GLY A 157 -10.65 5.29 21.45
N PRO A 158 -11.55 6.23 21.82
CA PRO A 158 -11.17 7.63 21.99
C PRO A 158 -10.04 7.83 23.02
N THR A 159 -10.07 7.07 24.11
CA THR A 159 -9.03 7.16 25.14
C THR A 159 -7.70 6.60 24.65
N ILE A 160 -7.71 5.45 23.97
CA ILE A 160 -6.51 4.84 23.34
C ILE A 160 -5.92 5.81 22.29
N TYR A 161 -6.77 6.43 21.47
CA TYR A 161 -6.35 7.44 20.50
C TYR A 161 -5.61 8.60 21.17
N HIS A 162 -6.20 9.20 22.22
CA HIS A 162 -5.57 10.31 22.93
C HIS A 162 -4.27 9.90 23.65
N ILE A 163 -4.20 8.70 24.20
CA ILE A 163 -2.95 8.13 24.76
C ILE A 163 -1.89 8.10 23.65
N ALA A 164 -2.23 7.57 22.48
CA ALA A 164 -1.31 7.45 21.35
C ALA A 164 -0.81 8.81 20.85
N VAL A 165 -1.72 9.79 20.73
CA VAL A 165 -1.37 11.18 20.36
C VAL A 165 -0.40 11.80 21.36
N LEU A 166 -0.67 11.68 22.66
CA LEU A 166 0.19 12.25 23.69
C LEU A 166 1.53 11.52 23.80
N GLN A 167 1.57 10.18 23.62
CA GLN A 167 2.81 9.44 23.60
C GLN A 167 3.71 9.83 22.43
N ASP A 168 3.13 9.97 21.23
CA ASP A 168 3.88 10.42 20.06
C ASP A 168 4.36 11.86 20.20
N LYS A 169 3.53 12.74 20.77
CA LYS A 169 3.93 14.12 21.07
C LYS A 169 5.06 14.18 22.10
N LEU A 170 4.98 13.38 23.17
CA LEU A 170 6.04 13.26 24.18
C LEU A 170 7.37 12.85 23.54
N ASP A 171 7.34 11.86 22.68
CA ASP A 171 8.52 11.35 21.98
C ASP A 171 9.14 12.39 21.04
N LYS A 172 8.30 13.17 20.34
CA LYS A 172 8.73 14.06 19.27
C LYS A 172 9.15 15.44 19.74
N VAL A 173 8.43 16.01 20.69
CA VAL A 173 8.59 17.44 21.11
C VAL A 173 8.45 17.67 22.61
N GLY A 174 8.09 16.66 23.40
CA GLY A 174 7.78 16.78 24.82
C GLY A 174 6.31 17.13 25.09
N LEU A 175 5.93 17.07 26.39
CA LEU A 175 4.60 17.44 26.87
C LEU A 175 4.69 18.60 27.85
N THR A 176 3.62 19.37 27.93
CA THR A 176 3.40 20.30 29.04
C THR A 176 3.00 19.54 30.30
N PRO A 177 3.17 20.13 31.52
CA PRO A 177 2.76 19.47 32.78
C PRO A 177 1.29 19.03 32.81
N ASN A 178 0.40 19.82 32.16
CA ASN A 178 -1.01 19.46 32.02
C ASN A 178 -1.23 18.23 31.13
N GLU A 179 -0.49 18.13 30.01
CA GLU A 179 -0.56 16.98 29.10
C GLU A 179 0.03 15.70 29.74
N GLU A 180 1.08 15.82 30.54
CA GLU A 180 1.63 14.67 31.32
C GLU A 180 0.61 14.14 32.30
N LYS A 181 -0.05 15.06 33.05
CA LYS A 181 -1.13 14.70 33.95
C LYS A 181 -2.29 14.05 33.20
N GLN A 182 -2.68 14.61 32.05
CA GLN A 182 -3.73 14.05 31.20
C GLN A 182 -3.37 12.64 30.72
N LEU A 183 -2.13 12.41 30.22
CA LEU A 183 -1.66 11.09 29.78
C LEU A 183 -1.75 10.06 30.90
N THR A 184 -1.33 10.43 32.12
CA THR A 184 -1.41 9.57 33.31
C THR A 184 -2.86 9.22 33.65
N GLN A 185 -3.77 10.19 33.63
CA GLN A 185 -5.20 9.96 33.89
C GLN A 185 -5.86 9.08 32.81
N LEU A 186 -5.56 9.31 31.55
CA LEU A 186 -6.08 8.50 30.44
C LEU A 186 -5.62 7.04 30.59
N LYS A 187 -4.33 6.79 30.87
CA LYS A 187 -3.83 5.43 31.09
C LYS A 187 -4.52 4.74 32.29
N ALA A 188 -4.77 5.46 33.37
CA ALA A 188 -5.47 4.94 34.54
C ALA A 188 -6.98 4.70 34.31
N SER A 189 -7.57 5.28 33.29
CA SER A 189 -9.02 5.15 32.98
C SER A 189 -9.37 3.91 32.13
N ILE A 190 -8.38 3.21 31.63
CA ILE A 190 -8.56 2.00 30.82
C ILE A 190 -8.10 0.78 31.66
N PRO A 191 -8.86 -0.34 31.68
CA PRO A 191 -8.37 -1.59 32.25
C PRO A 191 -7.02 -1.99 31.65
N THR A 192 -6.08 -2.35 32.50
CA THR A 192 -4.69 -2.63 32.11
C THR A 192 -4.59 -3.71 31.04
N GLU A 193 -5.45 -4.73 31.10
CA GLU A 193 -5.51 -5.83 30.14
C GLU A 193 -5.82 -5.36 28.71
N TYR A 194 -6.64 -4.33 28.52
CA TYR A 194 -6.97 -3.81 27.19
C TYR A 194 -5.84 -2.98 26.59
N LEU A 195 -5.15 -2.18 27.43
CA LEU A 195 -3.97 -1.48 26.98
C LEU A 195 -2.84 -2.45 26.64
N GLN A 196 -2.64 -3.48 27.47
CA GLN A 196 -1.64 -4.50 27.19
C GLN A 196 -1.96 -5.28 25.92
N ASP A 197 -3.21 -5.71 25.71
CA ASP A 197 -3.62 -6.39 24.48
C ASP A 197 -3.35 -5.51 23.26
N TRP A 198 -3.71 -4.22 23.33
CA TRP A 198 -3.49 -3.27 22.23
C TRP A 198 -2.01 -3.10 21.87
N PHE A 199 -1.16 -2.84 22.86
CA PHE A 199 0.25 -2.60 22.62
C PHE A 199 1.03 -3.88 22.32
N ASN A 200 0.73 -5.01 22.97
CA ASN A 200 1.38 -6.29 22.68
C ASN A 200 1.10 -6.76 21.24
N ARG A 201 -0.09 -6.50 20.71
CA ARG A 201 -0.40 -6.78 19.29
C ARG A 201 0.45 -5.93 18.38
N ARG A 202 0.56 -4.64 18.66
CA ARG A 202 1.39 -3.71 17.87
C ARG A 202 2.87 -4.09 17.95
N GLU A 203 3.36 -4.48 19.09
CA GLU A 203 4.74 -4.95 19.27
C GLU A 203 5.02 -6.18 18.39
N LYS A 204 4.11 -7.16 18.38
CA LYS A 204 4.23 -8.33 17.49
C LYS A 204 4.22 -7.91 16.01
N ASN A 205 3.30 -7.05 15.62
CA ASN A 205 3.22 -6.56 14.24
C ASN A 205 4.49 -5.79 13.85
N ASN A 206 5.02 -4.98 14.76
CA ASN A 206 6.26 -4.23 14.52
C ASN A 206 7.47 -5.17 14.33
N ALA A 207 7.59 -6.23 15.13
CA ALA A 207 8.64 -7.24 14.97
C ALA A 207 8.56 -7.94 13.60
N ILE A 208 7.36 -8.27 13.14
CA ILE A 208 7.14 -8.81 11.79
C ILE A 208 7.54 -7.78 10.72
N THR A 209 7.14 -6.52 10.87
CA THR A 209 7.50 -5.45 9.92
C THR A 209 9.02 -5.25 9.83
N GLN A 210 9.76 -5.35 10.94
CA GLN A 210 11.22 -5.30 10.94
C GLN A 210 11.84 -6.46 10.12
N ASN A 211 11.29 -7.67 10.22
CA ASN A 211 11.73 -8.79 9.38
C ASN A 211 11.42 -8.56 7.90
N LEU A 212 10.23 -8.03 7.57
CA LEU A 212 9.88 -7.70 6.17
C LEU A 212 10.82 -6.63 5.57
N ILE A 213 11.23 -5.64 6.37
CA ILE A 213 12.26 -4.67 5.99
C ILE A 213 13.60 -5.39 5.73
N LYS A 214 13.96 -6.36 6.57
CA LYS A 214 15.16 -7.18 6.34
C LYS A 214 15.06 -7.98 5.04
N TYR A 215 13.91 -8.56 4.73
CA TYR A 215 13.68 -9.24 3.44
C TYR A 215 13.90 -8.32 2.23
N THR A 216 13.59 -7.04 2.38
CA THR A 216 13.91 -6.05 1.33
C THR A 216 15.42 -5.83 1.20
N LYS A 217 16.16 -5.77 2.31
CA LYS A 217 17.64 -5.67 2.32
C LYS A 217 18.29 -6.89 1.67
N ASP A 218 17.74 -8.06 1.93
CA ASP A 218 18.22 -9.35 1.42
C ASP A 218 17.76 -9.63 -0.03
N ASN A 219 17.09 -8.67 -0.69
CA ASN A 219 16.53 -8.75 -2.05
C ASN A 219 15.50 -9.87 -2.25
N ILE A 220 14.83 -10.33 -1.19
CA ILE A 220 13.67 -11.24 -1.28
C ILE A 220 12.51 -10.50 -1.94
N PHE A 221 12.30 -9.22 -1.58
CA PHE A 221 11.37 -8.35 -2.29
C PHE A 221 12.09 -7.54 -3.37
N THR A 222 11.49 -7.47 -4.54
CA THR A 222 11.87 -6.55 -5.60
C THR A 222 11.59 -5.11 -5.16
N TYR A 223 10.40 -4.89 -4.56
CA TYR A 223 10.00 -3.65 -3.95
C TYR A 223 9.04 -3.91 -2.77
N PHE A 224 9.15 -3.13 -1.71
CA PHE A 224 8.27 -3.20 -0.55
C PHE A 224 7.60 -1.85 -0.26
N CYS A 225 6.25 -1.82 -0.19
CA CYS A 225 5.48 -0.68 0.27
C CYS A 225 5.02 -0.90 1.72
N LEU A 226 5.38 0.01 2.62
CA LEU A 226 4.86 0.07 3.98
C LEU A 226 3.87 1.22 4.10
N GLY A 227 2.58 0.91 4.10
CA GLY A 227 1.51 1.89 4.26
C GLY A 227 1.29 2.26 5.72
N LEU A 228 1.03 3.54 5.99
CA LEU A 228 0.57 4.00 7.30
C LEU A 228 -0.96 4.11 7.25
N ASP A 229 -1.64 3.13 7.85
CA ASP A 229 -3.09 3.10 7.88
C ASP A 229 -3.62 4.18 8.83
N ASP A 230 -4.46 5.10 8.32
CA ASP A 230 -5.08 6.22 9.04
C ASP A 230 -4.13 6.87 10.08
N SER A 231 -3.12 7.54 9.61
CA SER A 231 -2.18 8.28 10.46
C SER A 231 -2.61 9.74 10.64
N THR A 232 -2.10 10.39 11.67
CA THR A 232 -2.21 11.84 11.89
C THR A 232 -0.85 12.40 12.28
N VAL A 233 -0.73 13.75 12.37
CA VAL A 233 0.54 14.42 12.71
C VAL A 233 1.18 13.88 13.99
N TYR A 234 0.35 13.54 14.97
CA TYR A 234 0.70 12.77 16.16
C TYR A 234 -0.17 11.53 16.23
N SER A 235 0.42 10.35 16.09
CA SER A 235 -0.28 9.08 16.14
C SER A 235 0.67 7.93 16.40
N GLN A 236 0.16 6.82 16.92
CA GLN A 236 0.95 5.60 17.11
C GLN A 236 1.57 5.15 15.78
N SER A 237 0.80 5.19 14.67
CA SER A 237 1.30 4.81 13.34
C SER A 237 2.48 5.68 12.89
N ALA A 238 2.40 7.01 13.10
CA ALA A 238 3.48 7.93 12.75
C ALA A 238 4.72 7.72 13.64
N MET A 239 4.54 7.43 14.93
CA MET A 239 5.62 7.12 15.86
C MET A 239 6.35 5.84 15.46
N GLU A 240 5.60 4.76 15.23
CA GLU A 240 6.16 3.47 14.79
C GLU A 240 6.88 3.59 13.44
N ALA A 241 6.31 4.33 12.50
CA ALA A 241 6.97 4.60 11.21
C ALA A 241 8.31 5.34 11.38
N ARG A 242 8.43 6.27 12.33
CA ARG A 242 9.71 6.95 12.63
C ARG A 242 10.75 5.98 13.17
N TYR A 243 10.35 5.06 14.06
CA TYR A 243 11.28 4.07 14.59
C TYR A 243 11.73 3.08 13.52
N LEU A 244 10.80 2.53 12.75
CA LEU A 244 11.10 1.64 11.64
C LEU A 244 11.97 2.30 10.57
N LYS A 245 11.86 3.62 10.37
CA LYS A 245 12.72 4.36 9.43
C LYS A 245 14.20 4.19 9.73
N ASN A 246 14.58 4.00 10.98
CA ASN A 246 15.98 3.73 11.33
C ASN A 246 16.46 2.40 10.76
N ASP A 247 15.57 1.41 10.62
CA ASP A 247 15.89 0.09 10.07
C ASP A 247 16.10 0.13 8.56
N PHE A 248 15.50 1.07 7.85
CA PHE A 248 15.64 1.17 6.39
C PHE A 248 16.24 2.48 5.85
N LYS A 249 16.77 3.35 6.73
CA LYS A 249 17.35 4.66 6.33
C LYS A 249 18.46 4.58 5.27
N ASN A 250 19.11 3.43 5.15
CA ASN A 250 20.16 3.17 4.18
C ASN A 250 19.66 2.41 2.93
N LEU A 251 18.38 2.08 2.86
CA LEU A 251 17.78 1.50 1.66
C LEU A 251 17.41 2.62 0.67
N SER A 252 17.62 2.34 -0.60
CA SER A 252 17.12 3.21 -1.66
C SER A 252 15.60 3.26 -1.65
N GLU A 253 15.03 4.44 -1.91
CA GLU A 253 13.58 4.62 -2.12
C GLU A 253 13.07 3.80 -3.33
N ASN A 254 13.98 3.33 -4.19
CA ASN A 254 13.68 2.37 -5.26
C ASN A 254 13.55 0.91 -4.78
N LYS A 255 13.74 0.65 -3.48
CA LYS A 255 13.57 -0.67 -2.87
C LYS A 255 12.47 -0.71 -1.84
N LEU A 256 12.26 0.40 -1.11
CA LEU A 256 11.25 0.51 -0.06
C LEU A 256 10.67 1.91 -0.02
N GLY A 257 9.31 1.98 -0.06
CA GLY A 257 8.54 3.19 0.21
C GLY A 257 7.74 3.04 1.50
N ALA A 258 7.75 4.09 2.36
CA ALA A 258 6.91 4.16 3.55
C ALA A 258 6.16 5.50 3.58
N PHE A 259 4.82 5.45 3.50
CA PHE A 259 3.97 6.63 3.35
C PHE A 259 2.53 6.37 3.79
N PRO A 260 1.73 7.44 4.06
CA PRO A 260 0.33 7.28 4.41
C PRO A 260 -0.49 6.57 3.34
N GLY A 261 -1.44 5.74 3.80
CA GLY A 261 -2.38 5.01 2.97
C GLY A 261 -2.28 3.50 3.17
N ALA A 262 -3.29 2.80 2.69
CA ALA A 262 -3.42 1.35 2.76
C ALA A 262 -4.07 0.78 1.49
N ASP A 263 -5.18 1.36 1.05
CA ASP A 263 -6.05 0.78 0.01
C ASP A 263 -5.44 0.81 -1.40
N GLN A 264 -4.53 1.74 -1.68
CA GLN A 264 -3.91 1.94 -3.00
C GLN A 264 -2.66 1.08 -3.23
N LEU A 265 -2.12 0.41 -2.21
CA LEU A 265 -0.78 -0.19 -2.25
C LEU A 265 -0.63 -1.27 -3.31
N ALA A 266 -1.62 -2.16 -3.45
CA ALA A 266 -1.59 -3.19 -4.47
C ALA A 266 -1.56 -2.60 -5.88
N LEU A 267 -2.36 -1.56 -6.14
CA LEU A 267 -2.42 -0.89 -7.44
C LEU A 267 -1.10 -0.17 -7.77
N LEU A 268 -0.48 0.49 -6.78
CA LEU A 268 0.86 1.09 -6.92
C LEU A 268 1.90 0.04 -7.32
N LEU A 269 1.87 -1.15 -6.71
CA LEU A 269 2.82 -2.22 -7.01
C LEU A 269 2.57 -2.88 -8.37
N ILE A 270 1.32 -2.96 -8.84
CA ILE A 270 1.02 -3.37 -10.21
C ILE A 270 1.58 -2.35 -11.20
N ALA A 271 1.39 -1.05 -10.94
CA ALA A 271 1.97 0.01 -11.76
C ALA A 271 3.52 -0.04 -11.73
N ARG A 272 4.11 -0.33 -10.55
CA ARG A 272 5.56 -0.52 -10.42
C ARG A 272 6.04 -1.72 -11.24
N TYR A 273 5.37 -2.86 -11.16
CA TYR A 273 5.70 -4.02 -11.98
C TYR A 273 5.62 -3.68 -13.48
N HIS A 274 4.59 -2.95 -13.90
CA HIS A 274 4.47 -2.51 -15.29
C HIS A 274 5.65 -1.65 -15.75
N VAL A 275 6.09 -0.72 -14.92
CA VAL A 275 7.25 0.15 -15.19
C VAL A 275 8.53 -0.67 -15.28
N ASP A 276 8.78 -1.54 -14.30
CA ASP A 276 9.98 -2.37 -14.25
C ASP A 276 10.04 -3.37 -15.41
N ASP A 277 8.91 -4.03 -15.71
CA ASP A 277 8.78 -5.06 -16.75
C ASP A 277 8.97 -4.51 -18.17
N ASN A 278 8.49 -3.31 -18.42
CA ASN A 278 8.64 -2.63 -19.70
C ASN A 278 9.83 -1.66 -19.74
N GLN A 279 10.67 -1.63 -18.70
CA GLN A 279 11.85 -0.75 -18.59
C GLN A 279 11.51 0.71 -18.84
N LEU A 280 10.36 1.16 -18.32
CA LEU A 280 9.91 2.53 -18.45
C LEU A 280 10.56 3.44 -17.40
N SER A 281 10.55 4.75 -17.68
CA SER A 281 11.01 5.79 -16.74
C SER A 281 10.03 6.97 -16.77
N PRO A 282 8.77 6.78 -16.33
CA PRO A 282 7.74 7.79 -16.46
C PRO A 282 8.08 9.04 -15.63
N THR A 283 7.81 10.20 -16.23
CA THR A 283 8.04 11.50 -15.61
C THR A 283 6.72 12.20 -15.33
N PHE A 284 6.64 12.85 -14.16
CA PHE A 284 5.43 13.46 -13.66
C PHE A 284 5.65 14.94 -13.33
N ASN A 285 4.64 15.76 -13.58
CA ASN A 285 4.48 17.08 -12.98
C ASN A 285 3.23 17.08 -12.09
N ILE A 286 3.32 17.70 -10.92
CA ILE A 286 2.20 17.82 -9.99
C ILE A 286 1.78 19.29 -9.97
N ILE A 287 0.51 19.56 -10.28
CA ILE A 287 -0.06 20.91 -10.22
C ILE A 287 -1.19 20.96 -9.19
N TYR A 288 -1.29 22.08 -8.51
CA TYR A 288 -2.33 22.36 -7.51
C TYR A 288 -3.10 23.62 -7.92
N PRO A 289 -4.06 23.50 -8.84
CA PRO A 289 -4.73 24.65 -9.42
C PRO A 289 -5.58 25.45 -8.41
N LEU A 290 -6.08 24.77 -7.38
CA LEU A 290 -6.96 25.36 -6.35
C LEU A 290 -6.57 24.86 -4.95
N GLY A 291 -6.98 25.62 -3.93
CA GLY A 291 -6.85 25.25 -2.53
C GLY A 291 -5.51 25.62 -1.91
N ARG A 292 -5.11 24.90 -0.85
CA ARG A 292 -3.86 25.11 -0.13
C ARG A 292 -2.63 24.52 -0.82
N GLY A 293 -2.85 23.74 -1.88
CA GLY A 293 -1.76 23.13 -2.60
C GLY A 293 -1.09 21.98 -1.84
N GLU A 294 0.20 21.80 -2.11
CA GLU A 294 1.02 20.70 -1.61
C GLU A 294 1.13 20.60 -0.09
N ASP A 295 1.00 21.74 0.61
CA ASP A 295 1.09 21.80 2.07
C ASP A 295 -0.17 21.32 2.81
N THR A 296 -1.21 20.91 2.07
CA THR A 296 -2.41 20.34 2.66
C THR A 296 -2.09 19.03 3.36
N ILE A 297 -2.40 18.93 4.67
CA ILE A 297 -2.33 17.67 5.41
C ILE A 297 -3.74 17.08 5.49
N PRO A 298 -4.01 15.95 4.82
CA PRO A 298 -5.30 15.27 4.91
C PRO A 298 -5.55 14.74 6.33
N SER A 299 -6.84 14.63 6.72
CA SER A 299 -7.24 14.21 8.07
C SER A 299 -6.72 12.82 8.48
N TYR A 300 -6.49 11.96 7.51
CA TYR A 300 -6.00 10.59 7.74
C TYR A 300 -4.52 10.42 7.40
N GLU A 301 -3.78 11.52 7.26
CA GLU A 301 -2.36 11.49 6.96
C GLU A 301 -1.52 12.28 7.98
N SER A 302 -0.28 11.87 8.15
CA SER A 302 0.68 12.47 9.08
C SER A 302 1.61 13.50 8.43
N GLN A 303 1.46 13.75 7.12
CA GLN A 303 2.34 14.61 6.33
C GLN A 303 1.59 15.36 5.23
N PRO A 304 2.20 16.40 4.62
CA PRO A 304 1.63 17.11 3.48
C PRO A 304 1.36 16.21 2.27
N VAL A 305 0.24 16.44 1.58
CA VAL A 305 -0.19 15.64 0.41
C VAL A 305 0.82 15.69 -0.72
N GLY A 306 1.53 16.81 -0.91
CA GLY A 306 2.59 16.92 -1.91
C GLY A 306 3.70 15.89 -1.69
N LYS A 307 4.10 15.69 -0.44
CA LYS A 307 5.08 14.66 -0.07
C LYS A 307 4.53 13.25 -0.31
N THR A 308 3.27 12.99 0.05
CA THR A 308 2.64 11.67 -0.19
C THR A 308 2.60 11.37 -1.68
N ILE A 309 2.18 12.32 -2.54
CA ILE A 309 2.13 12.13 -4.00
C ILE A 309 3.53 11.89 -4.56
N ALA A 310 4.55 12.66 -4.14
CA ALA A 310 5.92 12.46 -4.58
C ALA A 310 6.46 11.06 -4.22
N GLN A 311 6.15 10.56 -3.02
CA GLN A 311 6.51 9.20 -2.60
C GLN A 311 5.78 8.12 -3.42
N HIS A 312 4.50 8.35 -3.78
CA HIS A 312 3.76 7.45 -4.67
C HIS A 312 4.38 7.42 -6.08
N ILE A 313 4.81 8.57 -6.62
CA ILE A 313 5.51 8.64 -7.91
C ILE A 313 6.81 7.82 -7.85
N THR A 314 7.60 7.96 -6.79
CA THR A 314 8.81 7.14 -6.60
C THR A 314 8.46 5.65 -6.48
N ALA A 315 7.39 5.31 -5.75
CA ALA A 315 6.96 3.92 -5.54
C ALA A 315 6.56 3.23 -6.85
N VAL A 316 5.95 3.93 -7.79
CA VAL A 316 5.64 3.39 -9.13
C VAL A 316 6.85 3.41 -10.09
N GLY A 317 8.04 3.82 -9.64
CA GLY A 317 9.24 3.90 -10.48
C GLY A 317 9.32 5.17 -11.32
N GLY A 318 8.51 6.18 -11.04
CA GLY A 318 8.52 7.47 -11.72
C GLY A 318 9.44 8.50 -11.07
N THR A 319 9.62 9.61 -11.77
CA THR A 319 10.37 10.79 -11.28
C THR A 319 9.58 12.08 -11.55
N ILE A 320 9.91 13.14 -10.82
CA ILE A 320 9.28 14.45 -11.01
C ILE A 320 10.09 15.24 -12.04
N ASN A 321 9.41 15.73 -13.10
CA ASN A 321 9.95 16.60 -14.12
C ASN A 321 8.93 17.69 -14.48
N ILE A 322 9.21 18.93 -14.09
CA ILE A 322 8.29 20.07 -14.30
C ILE A 322 8.30 20.62 -15.74
N ASN A 323 9.35 20.37 -16.50
CA ASN A 323 9.54 20.97 -17.81
C ASN A 323 8.90 20.15 -18.93
N THR A 324 9.16 18.84 -18.95
CA THR A 324 8.71 17.92 -20.00
C THR A 324 8.17 16.63 -19.38
N PRO A 325 7.07 16.69 -18.62
CA PRO A 325 6.48 15.50 -17.99
C PRO A 325 5.74 14.66 -19.05
N ASP A 326 5.79 13.32 -18.86
CA ASP A 326 4.91 12.42 -19.59
C ASP A 326 3.47 12.50 -19.07
N ILE A 327 3.32 12.77 -17.76
CA ILE A 327 2.02 12.79 -17.07
C ILE A 327 1.94 14.04 -16.18
N VAL A 328 0.82 14.76 -16.28
CA VAL A 328 0.48 15.86 -15.36
C VAL A 328 -0.60 15.40 -14.38
N LEU A 329 -0.28 15.41 -13.09
CA LEU A 329 -1.23 15.14 -12.02
C LEU A 329 -1.79 16.45 -11.48
N ALA A 330 -3.08 16.70 -11.69
CA ALA A 330 -3.77 17.86 -11.12
C ALA A 330 -4.43 17.44 -9.79
N ALA A 331 -3.91 17.94 -8.69
CA ALA A 331 -4.40 17.65 -7.35
C ALA A 331 -5.36 18.76 -6.86
N ASN A 332 -6.61 18.38 -6.60
CA ASN A 332 -7.60 19.29 -6.02
C ASN A 332 -7.48 19.27 -4.49
N THR A 333 -7.09 20.38 -3.90
CA THR A 333 -6.93 20.52 -2.46
C THR A 333 -7.95 21.50 -1.87
N PRO A 334 -8.40 21.34 -0.60
CA PRO A 334 -9.34 22.27 0.03
C PRO A 334 -8.67 23.61 0.36
N LEU A 335 -9.49 24.68 0.47
CA LEU A 335 -9.02 26.01 0.88
C LEU A 335 -8.56 26.04 2.34
N PHE A 336 -9.11 25.18 3.19
CA PHE A 336 -8.84 25.18 4.63
C PHE A 336 -8.22 23.85 5.07
N THR A 337 -9.00 22.98 5.70
CA THR A 337 -8.56 21.66 6.17
C THR A 337 -9.48 20.59 5.63
N THR A 338 -8.97 19.37 5.49
CA THR A 338 -9.81 18.19 5.34
C THR A 338 -10.45 17.86 6.69
N LYS A 339 -11.55 17.12 6.64
CA LYS A 339 -12.27 16.67 7.83
C LYS A 339 -12.70 15.23 7.65
N GLU A 340 -12.79 14.49 8.76
CA GLU A 340 -13.26 13.12 8.73
C GLU A 340 -14.74 13.04 8.34
N SER A 341 -15.10 12.08 7.48
CA SER A 341 -16.46 11.94 6.97
C SER A 341 -17.51 11.71 8.07
N GLY A 342 -17.13 11.00 9.15
CA GLY A 342 -17.99 10.77 10.31
C GLY A 342 -18.36 12.03 11.12
N GLN A 343 -17.66 13.14 10.93
CA GLN A 343 -17.93 14.42 11.61
C GLN A 343 -19.00 15.27 10.91
N PHE A 344 -19.49 14.84 9.74
CA PHE A 344 -20.40 15.64 8.89
C PHE A 344 -21.57 14.82 8.36
N ALA A 345 -22.59 14.57 9.21
CA ALA A 345 -23.87 14.02 8.78
C ALA A 345 -24.62 14.87 7.73
N ASN A 346 -24.20 16.14 7.51
CA ASN A 346 -24.84 17.11 6.61
C ASN A 346 -23.89 17.73 5.59
N PHE A 347 -22.84 17.01 5.15
CA PHE A 347 -21.94 17.55 4.16
C PHE A 347 -22.62 17.65 2.78
N LYS A 348 -22.94 18.88 2.34
CA LYS A 348 -23.30 19.14 0.94
C LYS A 348 -22.02 19.42 0.18
N MET A 349 -21.62 18.51 -0.71
CA MET A 349 -20.57 18.79 -1.69
C MET A 349 -20.97 20.04 -2.49
N SER A 350 -20.15 21.09 -2.43
CA SER A 350 -20.36 22.28 -3.25
C SER A 350 -19.99 21.93 -4.70
N LYS A 351 -20.99 21.78 -5.56
CA LYS A 351 -20.81 21.58 -7.00
C LYS A 351 -19.92 22.63 -7.71
N PRO A 352 -19.76 23.90 -7.23
CA PRO A 352 -18.88 24.90 -7.85
C PRO A 352 -17.42 24.50 -7.88
N SER A 353 -16.88 23.87 -6.85
CA SER A 353 -15.43 23.57 -6.75
C SER A 353 -14.92 22.62 -7.83
N THR A 354 -15.74 21.64 -8.30
CA THR A 354 -15.36 20.72 -9.35
C THR A 354 -15.30 21.42 -10.72
N LYS A 355 -16.24 22.34 -11.02
CA LYS A 355 -16.23 23.09 -12.27
C LYS A 355 -15.06 24.07 -12.33
N GLU A 356 -14.78 24.77 -11.25
CA GLU A 356 -13.64 25.67 -11.12
C GLU A 356 -12.31 24.92 -11.28
N PHE A 357 -12.19 23.76 -10.63
CA PHE A 357 -11.01 22.90 -10.77
C PHE A 357 -10.81 22.45 -12.21
N VAL A 358 -11.83 21.88 -12.86
CA VAL A 358 -11.75 21.47 -14.27
C VAL A 358 -11.43 22.65 -15.20
N ALA A 359 -11.94 23.84 -14.92
CA ALA A 359 -11.62 25.04 -15.70
C ALA A 359 -10.16 25.50 -15.49
N SER A 360 -9.59 25.28 -14.32
CA SER A 360 -8.21 25.72 -13.99
C SER A 360 -7.12 24.83 -14.57
N ILE A 361 -7.46 23.61 -15.05
CA ILE A 361 -6.51 22.68 -15.68
C ILE A 361 -6.60 22.67 -17.23
N LYS A 362 -7.52 23.45 -17.82
CA LYS A 362 -7.61 23.68 -19.27
C LYS A 362 -6.70 24.82 -19.70
#